data_492b4e1e508f0955335bc0854fbf9e25
#
_entry.id   492b4e1e508f0955335bc0854fbf9e25
#
_cell.length_a   1.000
_cell.length_b   1.000
_cell.length_c   1.000
_cell.angle_alpha   90.00
_cell.angle_beta   90.00
_cell.angle_gamma   90.00
#
_symmetry.space_group_name_H-M   'P 1'
#
loop_
_entity.id
_entity.type
_entity.pdbx_description
1 polymer ?
#
loop_
_entity_poly.entity_id
_entity_poly.type
_entity_poly.pdbx_seq_one_letter_code
_entity_poly.pdbx_strand_id
1 'polypeptide(L)'
;TYIKVWFRRFMYGMYPNAEQWRINLSFVALALLGSVGYFATEKFKKYLTLYYVVIYPFIAFLFIFFFISGGPVFFDFSYGIIAAVISIIIGFFIPSKFKFYYFLFVPITLYIILKYFIFYEELIELGKLDGLNWVETGAWGGLSLTFIISFFCLIFCFPIGMAFALGRRSDFPLIRYISIGFIEFWRGVPLITVLFMSAVMFPMFLPADFFIDKLVRCIIAISLFEAAYVAEVIRGGLQALPRGQYEAAKSLG
;
A
#
# COMPACT_ATOMS: atom_id res chain seq x y z
N THR A 1 6.23 -36.42 7.70
CA THR A 1 4.86 -35.96 7.32
C THR A 1 4.32 -34.92 8.29
N TYR A 2 4.45 -35.11 9.62
CA TYR A 2 3.98 -34.18 10.66
C TYR A 2 4.64 -32.78 10.53
N ILE A 3 5.96 -32.71 10.40
CA ILE A 3 6.73 -31.48 10.25
C ILE A 3 6.27 -30.67 9.01
N LYS A 4 5.99 -31.34 7.88
CA LYS A 4 5.49 -30.65 6.66
C LYS A 4 4.14 -29.97 6.88
N VAL A 5 3.22 -30.62 7.61
CA VAL A 5 1.89 -30.06 7.90
C VAL A 5 2.00 -28.84 8.82
N TRP A 6 2.83 -28.95 9.87
CA TRP A 6 3.03 -27.83 10.80
C TRP A 6 3.77 -26.66 10.15
N PHE A 7 4.83 -26.92 9.39
CA PHE A 7 5.57 -25.89 8.63
C PHE A 7 4.64 -25.17 7.66
N ARG A 8 3.78 -25.90 6.97
CA ARG A 8 2.80 -25.30 6.07
C ARG A 8 1.81 -24.39 6.78
N ARG A 9 1.22 -24.86 7.89
CA ARG A 9 0.30 -24.04 8.69
C ARG A 9 1.01 -22.80 9.27
N PHE A 10 2.25 -22.96 9.66
CA PHE A 10 3.07 -21.85 10.13
C PHE A 10 3.30 -20.81 9.02
N MET A 11 3.59 -21.22 7.78
CA MET A 11 3.86 -20.32 6.68
C MET A 11 2.59 -19.68 6.10
N TYR A 12 1.55 -20.46 5.85
CA TYR A 12 0.38 -20.05 5.06
C TYR A 12 -0.93 -20.02 5.83
N GLY A 13 -0.95 -20.47 7.08
CA GLY A 13 -2.18 -20.56 7.86
C GLY A 13 -3.18 -21.56 7.25
N MET A 14 -4.40 -21.10 7.00
CA MET A 14 -5.48 -21.90 6.40
C MET A 14 -5.60 -21.72 4.87
N TYR A 15 -4.67 -21.02 4.24
CA TYR A 15 -4.71 -20.78 2.80
C TYR A 15 -4.74 -22.08 1.99
N PRO A 16 -5.59 -22.21 0.94
CA PRO A 16 -5.75 -23.42 0.16
C PRO A 16 -4.44 -23.92 -0.44
N ASN A 17 -4.25 -25.25 -0.43
CA ASN A 17 -2.99 -25.87 -0.87
C ASN A 17 -2.68 -25.61 -2.34
N ALA A 18 -3.70 -25.69 -3.17
CA ALA A 18 -3.57 -25.51 -4.61
C ALA A 18 -3.13 -24.09 -4.97
N GLU A 19 -3.41 -23.10 -4.12
CA GLU A 19 -3.22 -21.68 -4.40
C GLU A 19 -2.00 -21.07 -3.67
N GLN A 20 -1.25 -21.85 -2.88
CA GLN A 20 -0.09 -21.35 -2.12
C GLN A 20 1.02 -20.75 -3.01
N TRP A 21 1.10 -21.16 -4.26
CA TRP A 21 2.01 -20.60 -5.24
C TRP A 21 1.82 -19.08 -5.45
N ARG A 22 0.60 -18.56 -5.25
CA ARG A 22 0.29 -17.12 -5.37
C ARG A 22 1.04 -16.32 -4.29
N ILE A 23 1.02 -16.80 -3.04
CA ILE A 23 1.74 -16.17 -1.94
C ILE A 23 3.23 -16.14 -2.24
N ASN A 24 3.81 -17.27 -2.66
CA ASN A 24 5.22 -17.35 -3.00
C ASN A 24 5.59 -16.43 -4.16
N LEU A 25 4.79 -16.42 -5.22
CA LEU A 25 5.02 -15.54 -6.37
C LEU A 25 4.89 -14.06 -5.98
N SER A 26 3.95 -13.72 -5.09
CA SER A 26 3.80 -12.35 -4.59
C SER A 26 5.04 -11.87 -3.86
N PHE A 27 5.65 -12.70 -3.01
CA PHE A 27 6.90 -12.33 -2.34
C PHE A 27 8.07 -12.18 -3.31
N VAL A 28 8.16 -13.05 -4.31
CA VAL A 28 9.19 -12.94 -5.36
C VAL A 28 8.99 -11.67 -6.18
N ALA A 29 7.75 -11.36 -6.58
CA ALA A 29 7.42 -10.14 -7.32
C ALA A 29 7.76 -8.88 -6.51
N LEU A 30 7.45 -8.86 -5.21
CA LEU A 30 7.82 -7.76 -4.32
C LEU A 30 9.33 -7.58 -4.22
N ALA A 31 10.07 -8.66 -4.06
CA ALA A 31 11.54 -8.61 -4.00
C ALA A 31 12.12 -8.06 -5.31
N LEU A 32 11.58 -8.49 -6.46
CA LEU A 32 12.00 -8.00 -7.77
C LEU A 32 11.66 -6.52 -7.95
N LEU A 33 10.43 -6.09 -7.62
CA LEU A 33 10.05 -4.68 -7.66
C LEU A 33 10.88 -3.83 -6.70
N GLY A 34 11.17 -4.34 -5.50
CA GLY A 34 12.05 -3.68 -4.53
C GLY A 34 13.49 -3.54 -5.02
N SER A 35 13.98 -4.47 -5.83
CA SER A 35 15.35 -4.46 -6.37
C SER A 35 15.57 -3.43 -7.50
N VAL A 36 14.52 -2.83 -8.05
CA VAL A 36 14.61 -1.85 -9.15
C VAL A 36 15.59 -0.71 -8.82
N GLY A 37 15.64 -0.27 -7.57
CA GLY A 37 16.57 0.77 -7.15
C GLY A 37 18.03 0.39 -7.25
N TYR A 38 18.37 -0.90 -7.11
CA TYR A 38 19.73 -1.38 -7.25
C TYR A 38 20.23 -1.28 -8.69
N PHE A 39 19.33 -1.51 -9.66
CA PHE A 39 19.64 -1.44 -11.08
C PHE A 39 19.36 -0.06 -11.70
N ALA A 40 18.90 0.90 -10.92
CA ALA A 40 18.54 2.23 -11.41
C ALA A 40 19.78 3.02 -11.87
N THR A 41 19.70 3.56 -13.07
CA THR A 41 20.75 4.46 -13.61
C THR A 41 20.75 5.80 -12.85
N GLU A 42 21.87 6.56 -12.93
CA GLU A 42 22.01 7.87 -12.27
C GLU A 42 20.84 8.85 -12.57
N LYS A 43 20.31 8.81 -13.78
CA LYS A 43 19.15 9.62 -14.17
C LYS A 43 17.88 9.28 -13.38
N PHE A 44 17.70 8.01 -13.03
CA PHE A 44 16.54 7.52 -12.27
C PHE A 44 16.71 7.69 -10.76
N LYS A 45 17.92 7.82 -10.25
CA LYS A 45 18.19 8.00 -8.81
C LYS A 45 17.42 9.17 -8.21
N LYS A 46 17.22 10.26 -8.95
CA LYS A 46 16.42 11.41 -8.51
C LYS A 46 14.96 11.05 -8.18
N TYR A 47 14.39 10.04 -8.85
CA TYR A 47 13.00 9.64 -8.68
C TYR A 47 12.82 8.43 -7.75
N LEU A 48 13.93 7.84 -7.27
CA LEU A 48 13.90 6.66 -6.40
C LEU A 48 13.16 6.91 -5.10
N THR A 49 13.30 8.07 -4.50
CA THR A 49 12.57 8.42 -3.28
C THR A 49 11.06 8.40 -3.52
N LEU A 50 10.59 9.03 -4.61
CA LEU A 50 9.17 9.01 -5.00
C LEU A 50 8.70 7.58 -5.31
N TYR A 51 9.53 6.80 -6.00
CA TYR A 51 9.24 5.41 -6.29
C TYR A 51 9.05 4.59 -5.03
N TYR A 52 9.98 4.59 -4.09
CA TYR A 52 9.91 3.77 -2.88
C TYR A 52 8.90 4.26 -1.85
N VAL A 53 8.65 5.56 -1.77
CA VAL A 53 7.72 6.13 -0.77
C VAL A 53 6.27 6.09 -1.23
N VAL A 54 6.01 6.22 -2.53
CA VAL A 54 4.64 6.37 -3.05
C VAL A 54 4.26 5.25 -4.01
N ILE A 55 5.04 5.05 -5.08
CA ILE A 55 4.65 4.19 -6.20
C ILE A 55 4.74 2.72 -5.83
N TYR A 56 5.89 2.28 -5.33
CA TYR A 56 6.14 0.89 -4.97
C TYR A 56 5.16 0.36 -3.92
N PRO A 57 4.90 1.07 -2.80
CA PRO A 57 3.94 0.62 -1.80
C PRO A 57 2.53 0.48 -2.35
N PHE A 58 2.10 1.45 -3.14
CA PHE A 58 0.75 1.45 -3.69
C PHE A 58 0.54 0.30 -4.69
N ILE A 59 1.48 0.12 -5.62
CA ILE A 59 1.44 -1.00 -6.57
C ILE A 59 1.54 -2.34 -5.84
N ALA A 60 2.44 -2.45 -4.88
CA ALA A 60 2.62 -3.66 -4.09
C ALA A 60 1.36 -4.03 -3.30
N PHE A 61 0.70 -3.04 -2.67
CA PHE A 61 -0.56 -3.26 -1.96
C PHE A 61 -1.63 -3.81 -2.88
N LEU A 62 -1.88 -3.12 -3.98
CA LEU A 62 -2.90 -3.53 -4.92
C LEU A 62 -2.59 -4.92 -5.51
N PHE A 63 -1.36 -5.14 -5.94
CA PHE A 63 -0.95 -6.42 -6.53
C PHE A 63 -1.10 -7.57 -5.54
N ILE A 64 -0.58 -7.44 -4.32
CA ILE A 64 -0.67 -8.49 -3.29
C ILE A 64 -2.12 -8.76 -2.95
N PHE A 65 -2.87 -7.70 -2.62
CA PHE A 65 -4.24 -7.86 -2.15
C PHE A 65 -5.10 -8.58 -3.19
N PHE A 66 -5.10 -8.10 -4.42
CA PHE A 66 -5.94 -8.68 -5.46
C PHE A 66 -5.41 -10.01 -6.00
N PHE A 67 -4.10 -10.19 -6.10
CA PHE A 67 -3.52 -11.42 -6.59
C PHE A 67 -3.68 -12.59 -5.60
N ILE A 68 -3.49 -12.34 -4.32
CA ILE A 68 -3.68 -13.37 -3.28
C ILE A 68 -5.16 -13.67 -3.07
N SER A 69 -6.04 -12.66 -3.10
CA SER A 69 -7.49 -12.87 -3.01
C SER A 69 -8.03 -13.65 -4.22
N GLY A 70 -7.53 -13.37 -5.42
CA GLY A 70 -8.04 -13.94 -6.66
C GLY A 70 -9.42 -13.41 -7.08
N GLY A 71 -10.16 -14.22 -7.82
CA GLY A 71 -11.50 -13.89 -8.29
C GLY A 71 -11.56 -12.92 -9.48
N PRO A 72 -12.74 -12.51 -9.91
CA PRO A 72 -12.92 -11.64 -11.08
C PRO A 72 -12.29 -10.26 -10.90
N VAL A 73 -12.20 -9.78 -9.65
CA VAL A 73 -11.58 -8.48 -9.31
C VAL A 73 -10.11 -8.43 -9.71
N PHE A 74 -9.40 -9.57 -9.71
CA PHE A 74 -8.02 -9.64 -10.17
C PHE A 74 -7.88 -9.26 -11.64
N PHE A 75 -8.79 -9.73 -12.49
CA PHE A 75 -8.75 -9.39 -13.91
C PHE A 75 -9.04 -7.90 -14.14
N ASP A 76 -10.06 -7.35 -13.48
CA ASP A 76 -10.37 -5.93 -13.55
C ASP A 76 -9.17 -5.07 -13.16
N PHE A 77 -8.45 -5.48 -12.13
CA PHE A 77 -7.26 -4.80 -11.67
C PHE A 77 -6.06 -4.97 -12.62
N SER A 78 -5.90 -6.16 -13.21
CA SER A 78 -4.85 -6.43 -14.19
C SER A 78 -4.98 -5.53 -15.42
N TYR A 79 -6.20 -5.29 -15.90
CA TYR A 79 -6.44 -4.34 -17.00
C TYR A 79 -6.07 -2.91 -16.61
N GLY A 80 -6.32 -2.52 -15.36
CA GLY A 80 -5.89 -1.23 -14.84
C GLY A 80 -4.36 -1.07 -14.85
N ILE A 81 -3.62 -2.11 -14.42
CA ILE A 81 -2.15 -2.12 -14.46
C ILE A 81 -1.65 -2.05 -15.90
N ILE A 82 -2.18 -2.88 -16.80
CA ILE A 82 -1.79 -2.90 -18.21
C ILE A 82 -2.05 -1.53 -18.83
N ALA A 83 -3.21 -0.93 -18.60
CA ALA A 83 -3.56 0.39 -19.07
C ALA A 83 -2.59 1.47 -18.54
N ALA A 84 -2.23 1.40 -17.26
CA ALA A 84 -1.28 2.33 -16.64
C ALA A 84 0.13 2.17 -17.24
N VAL A 85 0.62 0.94 -17.40
CA VAL A 85 1.94 0.66 -17.98
C VAL A 85 2.01 1.15 -19.44
N ILE A 86 1.02 0.83 -20.26
CA ILE A 86 0.94 1.29 -21.65
C ILE A 86 0.89 2.82 -21.69
N SER A 87 0.09 3.45 -20.82
CA SER A 87 0.00 4.91 -20.73
C SER A 87 1.32 5.55 -20.33
N ILE A 88 2.07 4.96 -19.40
CA ILE A 88 3.40 5.44 -19.02
C ILE A 88 4.35 5.37 -20.22
N ILE A 89 4.40 4.24 -20.91
CA ILE A 89 5.27 4.05 -22.09
C ILE A 89 4.96 5.10 -23.18
N ILE A 90 3.69 5.25 -23.53
CA ILE A 90 3.27 6.24 -24.53
C ILE A 90 3.53 7.68 -24.05
N GLY A 91 3.34 7.94 -22.74
CA GLY A 91 3.57 9.27 -22.13
C GLY A 91 5.01 9.77 -22.25
N PHE A 92 6.00 8.88 -22.42
CA PHE A 92 7.38 9.29 -22.71
C PHE A 92 7.51 10.02 -24.05
N PHE A 93 6.67 9.71 -25.02
CA PHE A 93 6.71 10.30 -26.37
C PHE A 93 5.87 11.58 -26.50
N ILE A 94 5.11 11.97 -25.47
CA ILE A 94 4.22 13.11 -25.50
C ILE A 94 4.94 14.41 -25.09
N PRO A 95 4.75 15.51 -25.83
CA PRO A 95 5.31 16.83 -25.48
C PRO A 95 4.88 17.28 -24.08
N SER A 96 5.80 17.96 -23.36
CA SER A 96 5.62 18.36 -21.96
C SER A 96 4.35 19.17 -21.69
N LYS A 97 3.88 19.96 -22.64
CA LYS A 97 2.67 20.80 -22.55
C LYS A 97 1.38 19.99 -22.35
N PHE A 98 1.33 18.74 -22.85
CA PHE A 98 0.13 17.89 -22.82
C PHE A 98 0.22 16.78 -21.80
N LYS A 99 1.37 16.58 -21.13
CA LYS A 99 1.59 15.46 -20.18
C LYS A 99 0.57 15.41 -19.06
N PHE A 100 0.18 16.55 -18.50
CA PHE A 100 -0.78 16.58 -17.39
C PHE A 100 -2.15 16.00 -17.80
N TYR A 101 -2.71 16.47 -18.92
CA TYR A 101 -4.00 15.98 -19.41
C TYR A 101 -3.92 14.52 -19.87
N TYR A 102 -2.80 14.16 -20.49
CA TYR A 102 -2.55 12.79 -20.91
C TYR A 102 -2.57 11.81 -19.74
N PHE A 103 -1.79 12.06 -18.68
CA PHE A 103 -1.75 11.17 -17.52
C PHE A 103 -3.05 11.15 -16.72
N LEU A 104 -3.88 12.16 -16.83
CA LEU A 104 -5.17 12.21 -16.15
C LEU A 104 -6.25 11.39 -16.89
N PHE A 105 -6.33 11.50 -18.20
CA PHE A 105 -7.46 10.95 -18.98
C PHE A 105 -7.15 9.63 -19.67
N VAL A 106 -5.95 9.46 -20.20
CA VAL A 106 -5.64 8.29 -21.04
C VAL A 106 -5.60 6.97 -20.27
N PRO A 107 -5.05 6.85 -19.06
CA PRO A 107 -5.14 5.60 -18.30
C PRO A 107 -6.57 5.17 -18.02
N ILE A 108 -7.44 6.13 -17.70
CA ILE A 108 -8.86 5.88 -17.41
C ILE A 108 -9.60 5.42 -18.67
N THR A 109 -9.41 6.13 -19.79
CA THR A 109 -10.06 5.76 -21.06
C THR A 109 -9.53 4.42 -21.58
N LEU A 110 -8.23 4.17 -21.47
CA LEU A 110 -7.63 2.91 -21.88
C LEU A 110 -8.10 1.74 -21.02
N TYR A 111 -8.24 1.95 -19.70
CA TYR A 111 -8.81 0.96 -18.80
C TYR A 111 -10.26 0.62 -19.19
N ILE A 112 -11.08 1.64 -19.47
CA ILE A 112 -12.47 1.45 -19.90
C ILE A 112 -12.53 0.69 -21.22
N ILE A 113 -11.68 1.04 -22.20
CA ILE A 113 -11.63 0.36 -23.50
C ILE A 113 -11.20 -1.10 -23.32
N LEU A 114 -10.14 -1.38 -22.55
CA LEU A 114 -9.67 -2.74 -22.28
C LEU A 114 -10.74 -3.57 -21.57
N LYS A 115 -11.43 -2.98 -20.60
CA LYS A 115 -12.46 -3.67 -19.83
C LYS A 115 -13.71 -3.98 -20.66
N TYR A 116 -14.23 -3.02 -21.42
CA TYR A 116 -15.53 -3.15 -22.07
C TYR A 116 -15.49 -3.53 -23.55
N PHE A 117 -14.37 -3.33 -24.27
CA PHE A 117 -14.31 -3.54 -25.71
C PHE A 117 -13.47 -4.72 -26.16
N ILE A 118 -12.46 -5.17 -25.38
CA ILE A 118 -11.48 -6.11 -25.92
C ILE A 118 -11.56 -7.51 -25.31
N PHE A 119 -11.95 -7.70 -24.03
CA PHE A 119 -11.70 -9.01 -23.42
C PHE A 119 -12.74 -9.57 -22.44
N TYR A 120 -13.77 -8.82 -22.01
CA TYR A 120 -14.52 -9.20 -20.81
C TYR A 120 -15.62 -10.24 -21.06
N GLU A 121 -16.43 -10.09 -22.09
CA GLU A 121 -17.57 -11.00 -22.31
C GLU A 121 -17.19 -12.29 -23.08
N GLU A 122 -16.34 -12.17 -24.08
CA GLU A 122 -15.97 -13.27 -24.95
C GLU A 122 -15.11 -14.36 -24.29
N LEU A 123 -14.30 -14.00 -23.29
CA LEU A 123 -13.42 -14.92 -22.58
C LEU A 123 -14.08 -15.62 -21.39
N ILE A 124 -15.09 -14.99 -20.79
CA ILE A 124 -15.92 -15.62 -19.74
C ILE A 124 -16.91 -16.60 -20.37
N GLU A 125 -17.54 -16.26 -21.50
CA GLU A 125 -18.44 -17.17 -22.22
C GLU A 125 -17.71 -18.38 -22.81
N LEU A 126 -16.43 -18.25 -23.17
CA LEU A 126 -15.62 -19.36 -23.69
C LEU A 126 -15.10 -20.32 -22.61
N GLY A 127 -15.37 -20.08 -21.31
CA GLY A 127 -14.91 -20.96 -20.21
C GLY A 127 -13.40 -21.13 -20.14
N LYS A 128 -12.64 -20.30 -20.86
CA LYS A 128 -11.17 -20.39 -20.98
C LYS A 128 -10.42 -19.63 -19.87
N LEU A 129 -11.11 -18.78 -19.15
CA LEU A 129 -10.60 -18.13 -17.95
C LEU A 129 -11.39 -18.68 -16.76
N ASP A 130 -11.02 -19.88 -16.31
CA ASP A 130 -11.22 -20.24 -14.91
C ASP A 130 -10.39 -19.22 -14.13
N GLY A 131 -11.08 -18.17 -13.66
CA GLY A 131 -10.44 -17.11 -12.88
C GLY A 131 -9.72 -17.72 -11.68
N LEU A 132 -8.70 -17.05 -11.19
CA LEU A 132 -8.06 -17.47 -9.94
C LEU A 132 -9.14 -17.68 -8.89
N ASN A 133 -9.20 -18.86 -8.26
CA ASN A 133 -10.18 -19.16 -7.24
C ASN A 133 -10.17 -18.07 -6.16
N TRP A 134 -11.34 -17.57 -5.82
CA TRP A 134 -11.45 -16.58 -4.74
C TRP A 134 -11.04 -17.19 -3.41
N VAL A 135 -10.12 -16.54 -2.73
CA VAL A 135 -9.70 -16.92 -1.39
C VAL A 135 -9.96 -15.74 -0.46
N GLU A 136 -10.93 -15.91 0.43
CA GLU A 136 -11.26 -14.89 1.41
C GLU A 136 -10.05 -14.56 2.31
N THR A 137 -9.94 -13.30 2.67
CA THR A 137 -8.89 -12.80 3.58
C THR A 137 -8.90 -13.50 4.94
N GLY A 138 -10.05 -14.03 5.37
CA GLY A 138 -10.20 -14.85 6.56
C GLY A 138 -9.42 -16.18 6.53
N ALA A 139 -9.11 -16.68 5.32
CA ALA A 139 -8.29 -17.88 5.14
C ALA A 139 -6.78 -17.57 5.08
N TRP A 140 -6.41 -16.30 4.93
CA TRP A 140 -5.01 -15.87 4.98
C TRP A 140 -4.48 -16.01 6.40
N GLY A 141 -3.28 -16.52 6.54
CA GLY A 141 -2.76 -16.74 7.88
C GLY A 141 -1.28 -17.08 7.90
N GLY A 142 -0.82 -17.46 9.07
CA GLY A 142 0.57 -17.83 9.31
C GLY A 142 1.55 -16.68 9.12
N LEU A 143 2.79 -17.02 8.88
CA LEU A 143 3.89 -16.07 8.70
C LEU A 143 3.68 -15.15 7.48
N SER A 144 3.05 -15.66 6.42
CA SER A 144 2.75 -14.88 5.22
C SER A 144 1.85 -13.68 5.52
N LEU A 145 0.79 -13.86 6.30
CA LEU A 145 -0.09 -12.76 6.72
C LEU A 145 0.65 -11.73 7.58
N THR A 146 1.51 -12.20 8.48
CA THR A 146 2.33 -11.33 9.32
C THR A 146 3.25 -10.46 8.46
N PHE A 147 3.92 -11.03 7.47
CA PHE A 147 4.76 -10.26 6.55
C PHE A 147 3.96 -9.25 5.73
N ILE A 148 2.78 -9.63 5.23
CA ILE A 148 1.91 -8.72 4.48
C ILE A 148 1.50 -7.53 5.34
N ILE A 149 0.98 -7.77 6.54
CA ILE A 149 0.58 -6.70 7.45
C ILE A 149 1.76 -5.81 7.81
N SER A 150 2.89 -6.39 8.23
CA SER A 150 4.08 -5.64 8.63
C SER A 150 4.63 -4.78 7.50
N PHE A 151 4.67 -5.33 6.29
CA PHE A 151 5.15 -4.62 5.11
C PHE A 151 4.30 -3.37 4.83
N PHE A 152 2.98 -3.52 4.78
CA PHE A 152 2.11 -2.38 4.50
C PHE A 152 2.06 -1.37 5.64
N CYS A 153 2.09 -1.86 6.89
CA CYS A 153 2.14 -0.98 8.04
C CYS A 153 3.40 -0.10 8.03
N LEU A 154 4.58 -0.68 7.78
CA LEU A 154 5.83 0.08 7.70
C LEU A 154 5.79 1.16 6.60
N ILE A 155 5.24 0.80 5.46
CA ILE A 155 5.14 1.71 4.32
C ILE A 155 4.21 2.88 4.60
N PHE A 156 3.04 2.63 5.17
CA PHE A 156 2.05 3.67 5.42
C PHE A 156 2.37 4.49 6.68
N CYS A 157 2.93 3.87 7.74
CA CYS A 157 3.23 4.60 8.98
C CYS A 157 4.32 5.66 8.79
N PHE A 158 5.30 5.43 7.90
CA PHE A 158 6.40 6.36 7.73
C PHE A 158 5.97 7.71 7.13
N PRO A 159 5.30 7.80 5.96
CA PRO A 159 4.86 9.08 5.42
C PRO A 159 3.82 9.77 6.30
N ILE A 160 2.91 9.02 6.91
CA ILE A 160 1.91 9.57 7.82
C ILE A 160 2.61 10.14 9.08
N GLY A 161 3.52 9.39 9.69
CA GLY A 161 4.29 9.83 10.83
C GLY A 161 5.14 11.06 10.54
N MET A 162 5.77 11.11 9.37
CA MET A 162 6.52 12.30 8.92
C MET A 162 5.61 13.52 8.79
N ALA A 163 4.44 13.36 8.16
CA ALA A 163 3.49 14.46 8.00
C ALA A 163 3.05 15.04 9.36
N PHE A 164 2.73 14.20 10.34
CA PHE A 164 2.35 14.66 11.68
C PHE A 164 3.52 15.19 12.50
N ALA A 165 4.73 14.65 12.33
CA ALA A 165 5.92 15.18 12.98
C ALA A 165 6.24 16.62 12.51
N LEU A 166 6.16 16.87 11.21
CA LEU A 166 6.34 18.20 10.62
C LEU A 166 5.15 19.12 10.94
N GLY A 167 3.92 18.60 10.89
CA GLY A 167 2.71 19.34 11.23
C GLY A 167 2.73 19.86 12.67
N ARG A 168 3.27 19.10 13.62
CA ARG A 168 3.46 19.54 15.03
C ARG A 168 4.41 20.75 15.16
N ARG A 169 5.30 20.95 14.18
CA ARG A 169 6.23 22.09 14.15
C ARG A 169 5.74 23.26 13.30
N SER A 170 4.55 23.13 12.70
CA SER A 170 3.97 24.17 11.87
C SER A 170 3.66 25.44 12.66
N ASP A 171 3.87 26.59 12.06
CA ASP A 171 3.46 27.89 12.59
C ASP A 171 1.94 28.09 12.51
N PHE A 172 1.25 27.30 11.68
CA PHE A 172 -0.20 27.35 11.56
C PHE A 172 -0.88 26.58 12.70
N PRO A 173 -1.60 27.28 13.61
CA PRO A 173 -2.10 26.69 14.86
C PRO A 173 -2.98 25.47 14.65
N LEU A 174 -3.87 25.49 13.64
CA LEU A 174 -4.79 24.39 13.37
C LEU A 174 -4.04 23.08 13.04
N ILE A 175 -3.06 23.15 12.13
CA ILE A 175 -2.25 21.99 11.75
C ILE A 175 -1.48 21.45 12.95
N ARG A 176 -0.92 22.35 13.75
CA ARG A 176 -0.16 21.98 14.94
C ARG A 176 -1.03 21.25 15.97
N TYR A 177 -2.21 21.79 16.30
CA TYR A 177 -3.11 21.17 17.29
C TYR A 177 -3.68 19.83 16.81
N ILE A 178 -4.06 19.71 15.54
CA ILE A 178 -4.50 18.44 14.96
C ILE A 178 -3.37 17.40 15.05
N SER A 179 -2.14 17.80 14.71
CA SER A 179 -0.99 16.87 14.75
C SER A 179 -0.68 16.43 16.17
N ILE A 180 -0.72 17.34 17.16
CA ILE A 180 -0.53 17.00 18.57
C ILE A 180 -1.63 16.04 19.02
N GLY A 181 -2.89 16.38 18.78
CA GLY A 181 -4.03 15.56 19.17
C GLY A 181 -3.98 14.15 18.58
N PHE A 182 -3.63 14.03 17.29
CA PHE A 182 -3.43 12.74 16.63
C PHE A 182 -2.36 11.91 17.35
N ILE A 183 -1.17 12.47 17.55
CA ILE A 183 -0.05 11.75 18.15
C ILE A 183 -0.38 11.31 19.57
N GLU A 184 -0.95 12.19 20.37
CA GLU A 184 -1.25 11.87 21.77
C GLU A 184 -2.41 10.89 21.92
N PHE A 185 -3.44 11.00 21.08
CA PHE A 185 -4.54 10.06 21.07
C PHE A 185 -4.06 8.63 20.75
N TRP A 186 -3.35 8.42 19.65
CA TRP A 186 -2.92 7.09 19.25
C TRP A 186 -1.89 6.47 20.19
N ARG A 187 -1.07 7.27 20.85
CA ARG A 187 -0.11 6.79 21.87
C ARG A 187 -0.75 6.54 23.23
N GLY A 188 -1.89 7.16 23.49
CA GLY A 188 -2.62 6.96 24.74
C GLY A 188 -3.49 5.70 24.78
N VAL A 189 -3.78 5.10 23.64
CA VAL A 189 -4.67 3.93 23.52
C VAL A 189 -3.85 2.67 23.30
N PRO A 190 -4.10 1.53 24.00
CA PRO A 190 -3.43 0.26 23.74
C PRO A 190 -3.74 -0.27 22.32
N LEU A 191 -2.74 -0.84 21.63
CA LEU A 191 -2.92 -1.38 20.28
C LEU A 191 -4.05 -2.41 20.20
N ILE A 192 -4.21 -3.26 21.21
CA ILE A 192 -5.27 -4.28 21.23
C ILE A 192 -6.66 -3.65 21.17
N THR A 193 -6.86 -2.52 21.86
CA THR A 193 -8.12 -1.76 21.82
C THR A 193 -8.37 -1.19 20.42
N VAL A 194 -7.33 -0.65 19.79
CA VAL A 194 -7.39 -0.12 18.42
C VAL A 194 -7.80 -1.22 17.43
N LEU A 195 -7.19 -2.40 17.55
CA LEU A 195 -7.51 -3.55 16.69
C LEU A 195 -8.96 -4.03 16.90
N PHE A 196 -9.42 -4.09 18.16
CA PHE A 196 -10.80 -4.43 18.47
C PHE A 196 -11.79 -3.41 17.90
N MET A 197 -11.52 -2.14 18.07
CA MET A 197 -12.33 -1.05 17.49
C MET A 197 -12.40 -1.17 15.96
N SER A 198 -11.27 -1.38 15.31
CA SER A 198 -11.19 -1.51 13.86
C SER A 198 -11.91 -2.76 13.33
N ALA A 199 -11.77 -3.89 14.04
CA ALA A 199 -12.32 -5.16 13.59
C ALA A 199 -13.82 -5.30 13.85
N VAL A 200 -14.31 -4.82 15.01
CA VAL A 200 -15.66 -5.06 15.53
C VAL A 200 -16.51 -3.80 15.54
N MET A 201 -16.01 -2.71 16.13
CA MET A 201 -16.83 -1.53 16.33
C MET A 201 -16.98 -0.70 15.06
N PHE A 202 -15.92 -0.52 14.29
CA PHE A 202 -15.96 0.32 13.09
C PHE A 202 -17.03 -0.08 12.07
N PRO A 203 -17.24 -1.37 11.75
CA PRO A 203 -18.34 -1.78 10.87
C PRO A 203 -19.72 -1.39 11.33
N MET A 204 -19.94 -1.25 12.65
CA MET A 204 -21.26 -0.89 13.20
C MET A 204 -21.65 0.56 12.89
N PHE A 205 -20.67 1.40 12.53
CA PHE A 205 -20.91 2.80 12.14
C PHE A 205 -21.03 2.99 10.63
N LEU A 206 -20.78 1.94 9.84
CA LEU A 206 -20.88 2.00 8.39
C LEU A 206 -22.33 1.69 7.93
N PRO A 207 -22.77 2.29 6.81
CA PRO A 207 -24.02 1.89 6.16
C PRO A 207 -24.00 0.40 5.80
N ALA A 208 -25.18 -0.24 5.80
CA ALA A 208 -25.30 -1.68 5.55
C ALA A 208 -24.70 -2.14 4.21
N ASP A 209 -24.71 -1.27 3.21
CA ASP A 209 -24.21 -1.55 1.86
C ASP A 209 -22.70 -1.29 1.69
N PHE A 210 -22.03 -0.76 2.73
CA PHE A 210 -20.63 -0.39 2.67
C PHE A 210 -19.77 -1.37 3.47
N PHE A 211 -19.03 -2.22 2.76
CA PHE A 211 -18.17 -3.22 3.36
C PHE A 211 -16.69 -2.92 3.09
N ILE A 212 -15.91 -2.82 4.16
CA ILE A 212 -14.45 -2.77 4.10
C ILE A 212 -13.92 -4.08 4.68
N ASP A 213 -13.05 -4.74 3.95
CA ASP A 213 -12.41 -5.98 4.38
C ASP A 213 -11.71 -5.83 5.74
N LYS A 214 -11.80 -6.89 6.58
CA LYS A 214 -11.23 -6.89 7.93
C LYS A 214 -9.71 -6.68 7.92
N LEU A 215 -9.00 -7.29 6.96
CA LEU A 215 -7.55 -7.15 6.85
C LEU A 215 -7.16 -5.70 6.53
N VAL A 216 -7.87 -5.07 5.60
CA VAL A 216 -7.63 -3.66 5.24
C VAL A 216 -7.85 -2.74 6.44
N ARG A 217 -8.94 -2.95 7.19
CA ARG A 217 -9.21 -2.19 8.42
C ARG A 217 -8.10 -2.34 9.45
N CYS A 218 -7.60 -3.58 9.65
CA CYS A 218 -6.48 -3.84 10.56
C CYS A 218 -5.20 -3.15 10.09
N ILE A 219 -4.87 -3.21 8.79
CA ILE A 219 -3.68 -2.53 8.23
C ILE A 219 -3.76 -1.01 8.46
N ILE A 220 -4.91 -0.40 8.19
CA ILE A 220 -5.12 1.03 8.42
C ILE A 220 -4.93 1.36 9.91
N ALA A 221 -5.56 0.62 10.79
CA ALA A 221 -5.52 0.86 12.23
C ALA A 221 -4.09 0.75 12.80
N ILE A 222 -3.36 -0.30 12.44
CA ILE A 222 -1.96 -0.49 12.86
C ILE A 222 -1.08 0.60 12.26
N SER A 223 -1.27 0.95 10.99
CA SER A 223 -0.48 2.00 10.33
C SER A 223 -0.64 3.37 10.99
N LEU A 224 -1.85 3.74 11.39
CA LEU A 224 -2.11 4.99 12.12
C LEU A 224 -1.51 4.96 13.53
N PHE A 225 -1.62 3.83 14.21
CA PHE A 225 -1.02 3.63 15.52
C PHE A 225 0.52 3.78 15.47
N GLU A 226 1.18 3.05 14.57
CA GLU A 226 2.63 3.11 14.39
C GLU A 226 3.09 4.48 13.89
N ALA A 227 2.30 5.17 13.07
CA ALA A 227 2.61 6.51 12.58
C ALA A 227 2.79 7.52 13.73
N ALA A 228 2.02 7.38 14.82
CA ALA A 228 2.17 8.26 15.98
C ALA A 228 3.52 8.05 16.68
N TYR A 229 4.02 6.81 16.78
CA TYR A 229 5.35 6.52 17.31
C TYR A 229 6.46 6.99 16.35
N VAL A 230 6.31 6.77 15.06
CA VAL A 230 7.25 7.29 14.04
C VAL A 230 7.33 8.81 14.11
N ALA A 231 6.19 9.51 14.28
CA ALA A 231 6.17 10.96 14.43
C ALA A 231 7.01 11.45 15.64
N GLU A 232 6.93 10.75 16.77
CA GLU A 232 7.74 11.09 17.97
C GLU A 232 9.23 10.79 17.75
N VAL A 233 9.58 9.69 17.09
CA VAL A 233 10.98 9.38 16.75
C VAL A 233 11.56 10.46 15.84
N ILE A 234 10.83 10.85 14.79
CA ILE A 234 11.24 11.93 13.88
C ILE A 234 11.37 13.26 14.65
N ARG A 235 10.43 13.59 15.53
CA ARG A 235 10.51 14.79 16.37
C ARG A 235 11.76 14.78 17.24
N GLY A 236 12.06 13.67 17.90
CA GLY A 236 13.28 13.50 18.71
C GLY A 236 14.54 13.69 17.89
N GLY A 237 14.61 13.08 16.69
CA GLY A 237 15.74 13.24 15.77
C GLY A 237 15.94 14.70 15.32
N LEU A 238 14.85 15.40 14.97
CA LEU A 238 14.91 16.81 14.59
C LEU A 238 15.33 17.74 15.74
N GLN A 239 15.02 17.39 16.98
CA GLN A 239 15.45 18.15 18.16
C GLN A 239 16.92 17.92 18.52
N ALA A 240 17.49 16.79 18.15
CA ALA A 240 18.90 16.47 18.39
C ALA A 240 19.87 17.24 17.47
N LEU A 241 19.36 17.87 16.39
CA LEU A 241 20.18 18.67 15.48
C LEU A 241 20.70 19.94 16.19
N PRO A 242 22.02 20.23 16.13
CA PRO A 242 22.61 21.44 16.70
C PRO A 242 22.02 22.71 16.09
N ARG A 243 21.69 23.71 16.93
CA ARG A 243 21.11 24.97 16.47
C ARG A 243 21.95 25.69 15.42
N GLY A 244 23.28 25.61 15.53
CA GLY A 244 24.20 26.22 14.58
C GLY A 244 24.02 25.73 13.14
N GLN A 245 23.60 24.48 12.91
CA GLN A 245 23.29 23.99 11.55
C GLN A 245 22.03 24.67 10.96
N TYR A 246 21.04 24.90 11.83
CA TYR A 246 19.83 25.60 11.42
C TYR A 246 20.09 27.09 11.13
N GLU A 247 20.91 27.73 11.96
CA GLU A 247 21.33 29.14 11.77
C GLU A 247 22.18 29.30 10.52
N ALA A 248 23.13 28.37 10.27
CA ALA A 248 23.94 28.36 9.07
C ALA A 248 23.10 28.18 7.79
N ALA A 249 22.13 27.27 7.80
CA ALA A 249 21.21 27.10 6.67
C ALA A 249 20.38 28.35 6.42
N LYS A 250 19.91 29.02 7.47
CA LYS A 250 19.12 30.25 7.39
C LYS A 250 19.92 31.46 6.88
N SER A 251 21.25 31.48 7.13
CA SER A 251 22.13 32.55 6.65
C SER A 251 22.46 32.44 5.16
N LEU A 252 22.25 31.26 4.57
CA LEU A 252 22.43 31.02 3.13
C LEU A 252 21.16 31.26 2.29
N GLY A 253 20.01 31.52 2.90
CA GLY A 253 18.71 31.81 2.25
C GLY A 253 17.73 30.71 2.51
#